data_0c8b33034b6c9a35a32132db754b9493
#
_entry.id   0c8b33034b6c9a35a32132db754b9493
#
_cell.length_a   1.000
_cell.length_b   1.000
_cell.length_c   1.000
_cell.angle_alpha   90.00
_cell.angle_beta   90.00
_cell.angle_gamma   90.00
#
_symmetry.space_group_name_H-M   'P 1'
#
loop_
_entity.id
_entity.type
_entity.pdbx_description
1 polymer ?
#
loop_
_entity_poly.entity_id
_entity_poly.type
_entity_poly.pdbx_seq_one_letter_code
_entity_poly.pdbx_strand_id
1 'polypeptide(L)'
;KENIARSGCTNVSACAWNACEFDASMEQKADVVIADLPCSGLGIIGRKPDIKYNASMDGIRDLAALQRQMLSVVWQYVKPGGVLVYSTCTVNRLENDENRAWFLNEYPFEPVDISGRLGIDFQEDSLKEGYIQLYPGVHPCDGFFISVMKRKG
;
A
#
# COMPACT_ATOMS: atom_id res chain seq x y z
N LYS A 1 -20.44 4.20 1.24
CA LYS A 1 -21.27 5.41 1.44
C LYS A 1 -21.80 5.49 2.88
N GLU A 2 -22.33 4.42 3.45
CA GLU A 2 -22.85 4.38 4.83
C GLU A 2 -21.79 4.76 5.87
N ASN A 3 -20.56 4.28 5.74
CA ASN A 3 -19.47 4.62 6.65
C ASN A 3 -19.13 6.11 6.61
N ILE A 4 -19.16 6.74 5.44
CA ILE A 4 -18.93 8.19 5.29
C ILE A 4 -20.05 8.96 6.00
N ALA A 5 -21.31 8.58 5.77
CA ALA A 5 -22.45 9.20 6.43
C ALA A 5 -22.34 9.08 7.96
N ARG A 6 -21.97 7.90 8.46
CA ARG A 6 -21.79 7.64 9.89
C ARG A 6 -20.63 8.41 10.52
N SER A 7 -19.54 8.64 9.77
CA SER A 7 -18.40 9.42 10.27
C SER A 7 -18.63 10.92 10.33
N GLY A 8 -19.73 11.43 9.74
CA GLY A 8 -20.02 12.87 9.68
C GLY A 8 -19.08 13.66 8.76
N CYS A 9 -18.25 12.99 7.96
CA CYS A 9 -17.34 13.66 7.04
C CYS A 9 -18.10 14.24 5.84
N THR A 10 -17.97 15.54 5.60
CA THR A 10 -18.62 16.25 4.49
C THR A 10 -17.72 16.44 3.27
N ASN A 11 -16.41 16.22 3.42
CA ASN A 11 -15.38 16.41 2.42
C ASN A 11 -14.86 15.09 1.81
N VAL A 12 -15.62 13.98 1.97
CA VAL A 12 -15.26 12.66 1.44
C VAL A 12 -16.30 12.22 0.41
N SER A 13 -15.82 11.84 -0.77
CA SER A 13 -16.63 11.24 -1.84
C SER A 13 -16.24 9.78 -2.05
N ALA A 14 -17.24 8.91 -2.26
CA ALA A 14 -17.02 7.50 -2.58
C ALA A 14 -17.55 7.18 -3.98
N CYS A 15 -16.70 6.62 -4.82
CA CYS A 15 -17.04 6.04 -6.11
C CYS A 15 -16.55 4.59 -6.19
N ALA A 16 -17.22 3.78 -7.01
CA ALA A 16 -16.72 2.47 -7.40
C ALA A 16 -15.96 2.63 -8.71
N TRP A 17 -14.69 2.24 -8.68
CA TRP A 17 -13.81 2.29 -9.85
C TRP A 17 -12.87 1.09 -9.86
N ASN A 18 -12.54 0.60 -11.05
CA ASN A 18 -11.53 -0.44 -11.20
C ASN A 18 -10.14 0.20 -11.19
N ALA A 19 -9.34 -0.07 -10.17
CA ALA A 19 -8.01 0.52 -10.02
C ALA A 19 -7.00 0.11 -11.12
N CYS A 20 -7.34 -0.87 -11.95
CA CYS A 20 -6.58 -1.23 -13.14
C CYS A 20 -6.95 -0.39 -14.38
N GLU A 21 -7.93 0.50 -14.27
CA GLU A 21 -8.39 1.37 -15.36
C GLU A 21 -8.02 2.82 -15.08
N PHE A 22 -7.37 3.47 -16.04
CA PHE A 22 -6.95 4.86 -15.89
C PHE A 22 -8.12 5.82 -16.06
N ASP A 23 -8.27 6.72 -15.09
CA ASP A 23 -9.21 7.85 -15.17
C ASP A 23 -8.43 9.13 -15.45
N ALA A 24 -8.48 9.61 -16.70
CA ALA A 24 -7.80 10.83 -17.12
C ALA A 24 -8.28 12.08 -16.35
N SER A 25 -9.50 12.04 -15.79
CA SER A 25 -10.01 13.14 -14.99
C SER A 25 -9.26 13.33 -13.67
N MET A 26 -8.54 12.29 -13.20
CA MET A 26 -7.77 12.28 -11.95
C MET A 26 -6.27 12.46 -12.14
N GLU A 27 -5.78 12.51 -13.38
CA GLU A 27 -4.35 12.62 -13.68
C GLU A 27 -3.72 13.81 -12.97
N GLN A 28 -2.64 13.54 -12.22
CA GLN A 28 -1.85 14.53 -11.47
C GLN A 28 -2.67 15.48 -10.57
N LYS A 29 -3.77 15.00 -9.98
CA LYS A 29 -4.63 15.82 -9.12
C LYS A 29 -4.46 15.56 -7.62
N ALA A 30 -3.88 14.42 -7.25
CA ALA A 30 -3.75 14.04 -5.86
C ALA A 30 -2.41 14.49 -5.25
N ASP A 31 -2.44 15.17 -4.13
CA ASP A 31 -1.26 15.45 -3.32
C ASP A 31 -0.76 14.18 -2.61
N VAL A 32 -1.71 13.30 -2.23
CA VAL A 32 -1.45 11.99 -1.63
C VAL A 32 -2.38 10.96 -2.25
N VAL A 33 -1.82 9.82 -2.68
CA VAL A 33 -2.57 8.61 -3.06
C VAL A 33 -2.26 7.52 -2.05
N ILE A 34 -3.28 6.89 -1.49
CA ILE A 34 -3.15 5.71 -0.64
C ILE A 34 -3.62 4.51 -1.45
N ALA A 35 -2.70 3.61 -1.74
CA ALA A 35 -2.94 2.36 -2.44
C ALA A 35 -2.89 1.20 -1.42
N ASP A 36 -4.00 0.98 -0.72
CA ASP A 36 -4.21 -0.18 0.15
C ASP A 36 -4.78 -1.31 -0.70
N LEU A 37 -3.90 -2.18 -1.20
CA LEU A 37 -4.19 -3.08 -2.29
C LEU A 37 -4.66 -4.47 -1.81
N PRO A 38 -5.49 -5.16 -2.61
CA PRO A 38 -5.86 -6.54 -2.32
C PRO A 38 -4.61 -7.41 -2.23
N CYS A 39 -4.53 -8.23 -1.21
CA CYS A 39 -3.35 -9.04 -0.90
C CYS A 39 -3.74 -10.39 -0.29
N SER A 40 -2.77 -11.27 -0.11
CA SER A 40 -2.99 -12.61 0.46
C SER A 40 -3.49 -12.59 1.92
N GLY A 41 -3.33 -11.48 2.64
CA GLY A 41 -3.81 -11.33 4.01
C GLY A 41 -3.02 -12.14 5.04
N LEU A 42 -1.83 -12.66 4.72
CA LEU A 42 -1.04 -13.51 5.62
C LEU A 42 -0.66 -12.82 6.93
N GLY A 43 -0.70 -11.49 6.97
CA GLY A 43 -0.43 -10.72 8.20
C GLY A 43 -1.57 -10.75 9.22
N ILE A 44 -2.78 -11.11 8.81
CA ILE A 44 -4.00 -11.10 9.65
C ILE A 44 -4.58 -12.50 9.91
N ILE A 45 -3.79 -13.55 9.75
CA ILE A 45 -4.21 -14.95 9.99
C ILE A 45 -4.79 -15.12 11.40
N GLY A 46 -4.26 -14.41 12.40
CA GLY A 46 -4.78 -14.46 13.76
C GLY A 46 -6.24 -14.03 13.89
N ARG A 47 -6.72 -13.15 13.00
CA ARG A 47 -8.13 -12.71 12.96
C ARG A 47 -8.97 -13.47 11.93
N LYS A 48 -8.34 -14.00 10.89
CA LYS A 48 -8.97 -14.74 9.78
C LYS A 48 -8.23 -16.04 9.52
N PRO A 49 -8.45 -17.07 10.34
CA PRO A 49 -7.70 -18.35 10.26
C PRO A 49 -7.89 -19.11 8.95
N ASP A 50 -9.00 -18.88 8.24
CA ASP A 50 -9.32 -19.44 6.93
C ASP A 50 -8.32 -19.05 5.83
N ILE A 51 -7.65 -17.92 5.95
CA ILE A 51 -6.57 -17.52 5.05
C ILE A 51 -5.49 -18.59 4.95
N LYS A 52 -5.15 -19.22 6.07
CA LYS A 52 -4.13 -20.29 6.15
C LYS A 52 -4.41 -21.46 5.18
N TYR A 53 -5.68 -21.77 4.98
CA TYR A 53 -6.10 -22.92 4.15
C TYR A 53 -6.30 -22.53 2.68
N ASN A 54 -6.50 -21.26 2.38
CA ASN A 54 -6.78 -20.76 1.04
C ASN A 54 -5.55 -20.13 0.35
N ALA A 55 -4.48 -19.86 1.09
CA ALA A 55 -3.26 -19.29 0.53
C ALA A 55 -2.50 -20.34 -0.29
N SER A 56 -2.20 -20.02 -1.55
CA SER A 56 -1.32 -20.80 -2.41
C SER A 56 -0.24 -19.91 -3.01
N MET A 57 0.88 -20.49 -3.39
CA MET A 57 1.97 -19.73 -4.04
C MET A 57 1.54 -19.12 -5.38
N ASP A 58 0.69 -19.80 -6.14
CA ASP A 58 0.18 -19.27 -7.41
C ASP A 58 -0.79 -18.11 -7.16
N GLY A 59 -1.70 -18.23 -6.18
CA GLY A 59 -2.58 -17.13 -5.78
C GLY A 59 -1.82 -15.91 -5.27
N ILE A 60 -0.70 -16.10 -4.56
CA ILE A 60 0.17 -15.00 -4.11
C ILE A 60 0.84 -14.31 -5.31
N ARG A 61 1.32 -15.07 -6.30
CA ARG A 61 1.90 -14.51 -7.53
C ARG A 61 0.88 -13.72 -8.33
N ASP A 62 -0.35 -14.24 -8.45
CA ASP A 62 -1.45 -13.56 -9.14
C ASP A 62 -1.79 -12.24 -8.44
N LEU A 63 -1.84 -12.22 -7.10
CA LEU A 63 -2.07 -11.01 -6.32
C LEU A 63 -0.92 -10.01 -6.48
N ALA A 64 0.33 -10.45 -6.43
CA ALA A 64 1.47 -9.57 -6.65
C ALA A 64 1.45 -8.95 -8.07
N ALA A 65 1.06 -9.72 -9.09
CA ALA A 65 0.90 -9.22 -10.44
C ALA A 65 -0.26 -8.21 -10.55
N LEU A 66 -1.40 -8.48 -9.92
CA LEU A 66 -2.55 -7.58 -9.86
C LEU A 66 -2.18 -6.25 -9.17
N GLN A 67 -1.43 -6.30 -8.07
CA GLN A 67 -0.93 -5.12 -7.37
C GLN A 67 -0.05 -4.26 -8.29
N ARG A 68 0.83 -4.88 -9.10
CA ARG A 68 1.64 -4.16 -10.10
C ARG A 68 0.76 -3.49 -11.16
N GLN A 69 -0.27 -4.15 -11.64
CA GLN A 69 -1.24 -3.55 -12.58
C GLN A 69 -1.91 -2.31 -11.96
N MET A 70 -2.38 -2.40 -10.72
CA MET A 70 -2.98 -1.26 -10.02
C MET A 70 -1.97 -0.13 -9.80
N LEU A 71 -0.76 -0.45 -9.33
CA LEU A 71 0.30 0.53 -9.10
C LEU A 71 0.70 1.25 -10.40
N SER A 72 0.72 0.56 -11.56
CA SER A 72 1.02 1.15 -12.87
C SER A 72 -0.05 2.12 -13.37
N VAL A 73 -1.22 2.11 -12.76
CA VAL A 73 -2.29 3.09 -13.02
C VAL A 73 -2.28 4.23 -12.01
N VAL A 74 -2.34 3.89 -10.72
CA VAL A 74 -2.62 4.88 -9.67
C VAL A 74 -1.50 5.89 -9.43
N TRP A 75 -0.26 5.57 -9.78
CA TRP A 75 0.85 6.52 -9.68
C TRP A 75 0.64 7.78 -10.51
N GLN A 76 -0.10 7.67 -11.63
CA GLN A 76 -0.38 8.77 -12.55
C GLN A 76 -1.28 9.83 -11.91
N TYR A 77 -2.03 9.47 -10.89
CA TYR A 77 -2.89 10.40 -10.16
C TYR A 77 -2.11 11.30 -9.18
N VAL A 78 -0.92 10.88 -8.76
CA VAL A 78 -0.06 11.64 -7.86
C VAL A 78 0.53 12.84 -8.59
N LYS A 79 0.42 14.05 -8.04
CA LYS A 79 1.10 15.26 -8.57
C LYS A 79 2.63 15.08 -8.55
N PRO A 80 3.37 15.78 -9.44
CA PRO A 80 4.81 15.99 -9.22
C PRO A 80 5.06 16.55 -7.82
N GLY A 81 5.98 15.92 -7.05
CA GLY A 81 6.22 16.25 -5.65
C GLY A 81 5.21 15.70 -4.65
N GLY A 82 4.12 15.08 -5.10
CA GLY A 82 3.13 14.39 -4.26
C GLY A 82 3.62 13.04 -3.76
N VAL A 83 2.82 12.38 -2.94
CA VAL A 83 3.18 11.15 -2.22
C VAL A 83 2.26 9.99 -2.58
N LEU A 84 2.84 8.82 -2.79
CA LEU A 84 2.15 7.53 -2.86
C LEU A 84 2.46 6.74 -1.60
N VAL A 85 1.42 6.30 -0.92
CA VAL A 85 1.49 5.33 0.19
C VAL A 85 1.00 3.99 -0.34
N TYR A 86 1.85 3.00 -0.37
CA TYR A 86 1.52 1.62 -0.72
C TYR A 86 1.41 0.78 0.53
N SER A 87 0.30 0.08 0.73
CA SER A 87 0.09 -0.77 1.91
C SER A 87 -0.57 -2.09 1.58
N THR A 88 -0.29 -3.11 2.41
CA THR A 88 -0.92 -4.43 2.37
C THR A 88 -1.02 -5.01 3.79
N CYS A 89 -2.03 -5.87 4.02
CA CYS A 89 -2.14 -6.64 5.26
C CYS A 89 -1.48 -8.03 5.14
N THR A 90 -0.37 -8.13 4.42
CA THR A 90 0.40 -9.38 4.28
C THR A 90 1.84 -9.21 4.77
N VAL A 91 2.52 -10.34 4.99
CA VAL A 91 3.96 -10.41 5.33
C VAL A 91 4.77 -11.04 4.19
N ASN A 92 4.18 -11.19 3.02
CA ASN A 92 4.80 -11.85 1.87
C ASN A 92 5.69 -10.87 1.09
N ARG A 93 6.93 -11.26 0.84
CA ARG A 93 7.92 -10.43 0.15
C ARG A 93 7.58 -10.14 -1.32
N LEU A 94 6.96 -11.09 -2.04
CA LEU A 94 6.54 -10.89 -3.44
C LEU A 94 5.55 -9.73 -3.56
N GLU A 95 4.63 -9.65 -2.60
CA GLU A 95 3.59 -8.62 -2.55
C GLU A 95 4.10 -7.30 -1.95
N ASN A 96 5.18 -7.29 -1.17
CA ASN A 96 5.68 -6.13 -0.43
C ASN A 96 6.99 -5.60 -1.00
N ASP A 97 8.13 -6.14 -0.55
CA ASP A 97 9.48 -5.66 -0.91
C ASP A 97 9.73 -5.70 -2.41
N GLU A 98 9.36 -6.79 -3.07
CA GLU A 98 9.63 -6.98 -4.50
C GLU A 98 8.75 -6.05 -5.37
N ASN A 99 7.48 -5.86 -4.98
CA ASN A 99 6.62 -4.91 -5.68
C ASN A 99 7.07 -3.46 -5.45
N ARG A 100 7.50 -3.12 -4.23
CA ARG A 100 8.09 -1.81 -3.93
C ARG A 100 9.35 -1.56 -4.75
N ALA A 101 10.29 -2.52 -4.74
CA ALA A 101 11.55 -2.39 -5.48
C ALA A 101 11.31 -2.24 -6.99
N TRP A 102 10.41 -3.07 -7.53
CA TRP A 102 9.99 -2.95 -8.93
C TRP A 102 9.41 -1.56 -9.21
N PHE A 103 8.49 -1.07 -8.37
CA PHE A 103 7.84 0.22 -8.57
C PHE A 103 8.84 1.39 -8.58
N LEU A 104 9.78 1.41 -7.65
CA LEU A 104 10.82 2.44 -7.58
C LEU A 104 11.80 2.40 -8.76
N ASN A 105 11.96 1.25 -9.41
CA ASN A 105 12.77 1.10 -10.61
C ASN A 105 12.05 1.57 -11.88
N GLU A 106 10.74 1.32 -11.97
CA GLU A 106 9.95 1.59 -13.18
C GLU A 106 9.43 3.01 -13.25
N TYR A 107 9.14 3.65 -12.11
CA TYR A 107 8.44 4.93 -12.06
C TYR A 107 9.29 6.03 -11.39
N PRO A 108 9.03 7.32 -11.73
CA PRO A 108 9.83 8.44 -11.22
C PRO A 108 9.48 8.75 -9.76
N PHE A 109 9.73 7.82 -8.87
CA PHE A 109 9.53 7.97 -7.43
C PHE A 109 10.84 7.75 -6.67
N GLU A 110 10.89 8.28 -5.47
CA GLU A 110 11.96 8.09 -4.50
C GLU A 110 11.36 7.75 -3.13
N PRO A 111 12.05 6.93 -2.30
CA PRO A 111 11.59 6.64 -0.96
C PRO A 111 11.60 7.91 -0.09
N VAL A 112 10.65 7.98 0.86
CA VAL A 112 10.58 9.06 1.86
C VAL A 112 10.97 8.50 3.21
N ASP A 113 11.99 9.06 3.87
CA ASP A 113 12.34 8.72 5.24
C ASP A 113 11.13 8.95 6.17
N ILE A 114 10.68 7.87 6.81
CA ILE A 114 9.56 7.86 7.74
C ILE A 114 9.99 7.66 9.19
N SER A 115 11.29 7.73 9.48
CA SER A 115 11.82 7.67 10.84
C SER A 115 11.18 8.73 11.72
N GLY A 116 10.69 8.35 12.90
CA GLY A 116 10.04 9.26 13.84
C GLY A 116 8.64 9.76 13.45
N ARG A 117 8.08 9.31 12.30
CA ARG A 117 6.73 9.72 11.85
C ARG A 117 5.60 8.82 12.32
N LEU A 118 5.92 7.61 12.79
CA LEU A 118 4.91 6.60 13.15
C LEU A 118 4.40 6.70 14.60
N GLY A 119 4.87 7.67 15.38
CA GLY A 119 4.47 7.85 16.79
C GLY A 119 4.92 6.73 17.74
N ILE A 120 5.63 5.73 17.22
CA ILE A 120 6.24 4.62 17.95
C ILE A 120 7.69 4.55 17.48
N ASP A 121 8.61 4.37 18.43
CA ASP A 121 10.04 4.24 18.12
C ASP A 121 10.35 2.82 17.64
N PHE A 122 10.21 2.61 16.35
CA PHE A 122 10.69 1.40 15.69
C PHE A 122 12.17 1.57 15.34
N GLN A 123 13.01 0.71 15.88
CA GLN A 123 14.47 0.68 15.62
C GLN A 123 14.78 -0.13 14.35
N GLU A 124 14.22 0.30 13.21
CA GLU A 124 14.40 -0.39 11.93
C GLU A 124 15.01 0.53 10.87
N ASP A 125 16.08 0.08 10.23
CA ASP A 125 16.76 0.82 9.17
C ASP A 125 15.88 1.04 7.94
N SER A 126 14.90 0.16 7.70
CA SER A 126 13.91 0.26 6.62
C SER A 126 13.09 1.56 6.66
N LEU A 127 12.94 2.18 7.83
CA LEU A 127 12.25 3.47 7.98
C LEU A 127 12.96 4.60 7.21
N LYS A 128 14.29 4.60 7.17
CA LYS A 128 15.09 5.55 6.39
C LYS A 128 14.91 5.32 4.89
N GLU A 129 14.64 4.07 4.50
CA GLU A 129 14.33 3.68 3.14
C GLU A 129 12.85 3.84 2.78
N GLY A 130 12.05 4.42 3.68
CA GLY A 130 10.65 4.77 3.44
C GLY A 130 9.68 3.60 3.53
N TYR A 131 9.98 2.53 4.27
CA TYR A 131 9.03 1.44 4.48
C TYR A 131 9.19 0.77 5.84
N ILE A 132 8.16 0.04 6.23
CA ILE A 132 8.16 -0.85 7.39
C ILE A 132 7.35 -2.11 7.09
N GLN A 133 7.85 -3.26 7.53
CA GLN A 133 7.12 -4.51 7.60
C GLN A 133 6.84 -4.86 9.05
N LEU A 134 5.59 -4.81 9.43
CA LEU A 134 5.15 -5.24 10.76
C LEU A 134 4.87 -6.74 10.76
N TYR A 135 5.35 -7.45 11.78
CA TYR A 135 5.17 -8.90 11.94
C TYR A 135 4.37 -9.22 13.18
N PRO A 136 3.34 -10.10 13.08
CA PRO A 136 2.63 -10.61 14.26
C PRO A 136 3.60 -11.32 15.20
N GLY A 137 3.47 -11.09 16.50
CA GLY A 137 4.33 -11.70 17.52
C GLY A 137 5.69 -11.02 17.73
N VAL A 138 6.12 -10.17 16.79
CA VAL A 138 7.29 -9.28 16.94
C VAL A 138 6.81 -7.88 17.35
N HIS A 139 5.84 -7.39 16.63
CA HIS A 139 5.20 -6.09 16.90
C HIS A 139 3.86 -6.29 17.64
N PRO A 140 3.40 -5.34 18.46
CA PRO A 140 2.14 -5.44 19.20
C PRO A 140 0.90 -5.20 18.31
N CYS A 141 0.92 -5.73 17.08
CA CYS A 141 -0.14 -5.53 16.08
C CYS A 141 -0.17 -6.70 15.09
N ASP A 142 -1.14 -6.67 14.18
CA ASP A 142 -1.18 -7.57 13.02
C ASP A 142 -0.02 -7.30 12.07
N GLY A 143 0.25 -8.26 11.17
CA GLY A 143 1.22 -8.08 10.09
C GLY A 143 0.70 -7.08 9.07
N PHE A 144 1.51 -6.07 8.77
CA PHE A 144 1.16 -5.00 7.84
C PHE A 144 2.41 -4.44 7.18
N PHE A 145 2.30 -4.08 5.92
CA PHE A 145 3.37 -3.42 5.18
C PHE A 145 2.94 -2.01 4.80
N ILE A 146 3.84 -1.05 4.95
CA ILE A 146 3.65 0.32 4.51
C ILE A 146 4.91 0.79 3.81
N SER A 147 4.77 1.39 2.63
CA SER A 147 5.85 2.10 1.96
C SER A 147 5.39 3.48 1.53
N VAL A 148 6.21 4.48 1.77
CA VAL A 148 5.94 5.89 1.44
C VAL A 148 6.96 6.34 0.39
N MET A 149 6.45 6.80 -0.75
CA MET A 149 7.26 7.17 -1.90
C MET A 149 6.79 8.52 -2.43
N LYS A 150 7.74 9.40 -2.78
CA LYS A 150 7.46 10.72 -3.32
C LYS A 150 7.71 10.74 -4.82
N ARG A 151 6.79 11.30 -5.60
CA ARG A 151 6.96 11.50 -7.03
C ARG A 151 8.01 12.59 -7.27
N LYS A 152 9.00 12.30 -8.09
CA LYS A 152 10.00 13.29 -8.56
C LYS A 152 9.30 14.35 -9.41
N GLY A 153 9.83 15.56 -9.36
CA GLY A 153 9.30 16.69 -10.12
C GLY A 153 9.67 16.64 -11.61
#